data_34460cae01b0caedda04e9aa8d13762b
#
_entry.id   34460cae01b0caedda04e9aa8d13762b
#
_cell.length_a   1.000
_cell.length_b   1.000
_cell.length_c   1.000
_cell.angle_alpha   90.00
_cell.angle_beta   90.00
_cell.angle_gamma   90.00
#
_symmetry.space_group_name_H-M   'P 1'
#
loop_
_entity.id
_entity.type
_entity.pdbx_description
1 polymer ?
#
loop_
_entity_poly.entity_id
_entity_poly.type
_entity_poly.pdbx_seq_one_letter_code
_entity_poly.pdbx_strand_id
1 'polypeptide(L)'
;MDPREHVLEALSLRPSETPPVAIFTQSATVGQMEAVGAYWPQAHSDPAAMARLGCAQAELFGFESVRVPFDITAEAERLGCGVDLGTEK
;
A
#
# COMPACT_ATOMS: atom_id res chain seq x y z
N MET A 1 10.91 19.43 -0.37
CA MET A 1 9.62 19.16 -1.07
C MET A 1 8.95 17.99 -0.42
N ASP A 2 7.66 18.09 -0.12
CA ASP A 2 6.97 16.95 0.49
C ASP A 2 6.69 15.85 -0.55
N PRO A 3 6.42 14.61 -0.11
CA PRO A 3 6.23 13.50 -1.04
C PRO A 3 5.08 13.72 -2.02
N ARG A 4 3.99 14.33 -1.57
CA ARG A 4 2.83 14.60 -2.44
C ARG A 4 3.20 15.55 -3.56
N GLU A 5 3.85 16.66 -3.24
CA GLU A 5 4.29 17.64 -4.23
C GLU A 5 5.27 17.03 -5.22
N HIS A 6 6.20 16.21 -4.73
CA HIS A 6 7.21 15.57 -5.56
C HIS A 6 6.57 14.66 -6.62
N VAL A 7 5.59 13.84 -6.22
CA VAL A 7 4.88 12.97 -7.15
C VAL A 7 4.03 13.78 -8.14
N LEU A 8 3.30 14.79 -7.66
CA LEU A 8 2.44 15.60 -8.53
C LEU A 8 3.24 16.39 -9.56
N GLU A 9 4.40 16.90 -9.19
CA GLU A 9 5.27 17.60 -10.14
C GLU A 9 5.79 16.67 -11.23
N ALA A 10 6.19 15.45 -10.87
CA ALA A 10 6.62 14.46 -11.84
C ALA A 10 5.49 14.09 -12.80
N LEU A 11 4.27 13.89 -12.28
CA LEU A 11 3.09 13.60 -13.11
C LEU A 11 2.72 14.77 -14.03
N SER A 12 3.07 15.99 -13.64
CA SER A 12 2.85 17.20 -14.44
C SER A 12 4.01 17.47 -15.41
N LEU A 13 4.93 16.55 -15.55
CA LEU A 13 6.10 16.63 -16.43
C LEU A 13 7.03 17.80 -16.09
N ARG A 14 7.09 18.19 -14.81
CA ARG A 14 8.00 19.21 -14.34
C ARG A 14 9.35 18.59 -13.97
N PRO A 15 10.47 19.28 -14.25
CA PRO A 15 11.77 18.75 -13.89
C PRO A 15 11.96 18.71 -12.36
N SER A 16 12.64 17.66 -11.89
CA SER A 16 13.07 17.56 -10.50
C SER A 16 14.47 16.96 -10.47
N GLU A 17 15.19 17.19 -9.37
CA GLU A 17 16.57 16.69 -9.22
C GLU A 17 16.61 15.17 -9.19
N THR A 18 15.62 14.54 -8.54
CA THR A 18 15.50 13.10 -8.47
C THR A 18 14.08 12.69 -8.79
N PRO A 19 13.88 11.55 -9.46
CA PRO A 19 12.52 11.05 -9.67
C PRO A 19 11.90 10.60 -8.35
N PRO A 20 10.60 10.79 -8.14
CA PRO A 20 9.93 10.23 -6.98
C PRO A 20 9.82 8.71 -7.09
N VAL A 21 9.82 8.03 -5.94
CA VAL A 21 9.56 6.59 -5.88
C VAL A 21 8.15 6.39 -5.34
N ALA A 22 7.26 5.96 -6.20
CA ALA A 22 5.86 5.77 -5.88
C ALA A 22 5.43 4.36 -6.26
N ILE A 23 4.71 3.70 -5.35
CA ILE A 23 4.22 2.34 -5.56
C ILE A 23 2.72 2.40 -5.81
N PHE A 24 2.30 1.93 -6.98
CA PHE A 24 0.90 1.94 -7.39
C PHE A 24 0.28 0.54 -7.47
N THR A 25 0.99 -0.47 -6.98
CA THR A 25 0.49 -1.84 -6.90
C THR A 25 0.17 -2.21 -5.46
N GLN A 26 -0.78 -3.13 -5.29
CA GLN A 26 -1.04 -3.68 -3.97
C GLN A 26 0.14 -4.55 -3.57
N SER A 27 0.84 -4.16 -2.53
CA SER A 27 1.98 -4.94 -2.09
C SER A 27 2.24 -4.75 -0.59
N ALA A 28 2.60 -5.86 0.03
CA ALA A 28 3.18 -5.88 1.35
C ALA A 28 3.93 -7.20 1.48
N THR A 29 5.03 -7.18 2.19
CA THR A 29 5.83 -8.38 2.41
C THR A 29 5.65 -8.86 3.84
N VAL A 30 6.00 -10.13 4.08
CA VAL A 30 5.98 -10.68 5.44
C VAL A 30 6.90 -9.86 6.36
N GLY A 31 8.05 -9.42 5.86
CA GLY A 31 8.94 -8.57 6.63
C GLY A 31 8.32 -7.24 7.03
N GLN A 32 7.56 -6.62 6.15
CA GLN A 32 6.81 -5.40 6.47
C GLN A 32 5.72 -5.68 7.52
N MET A 33 5.01 -6.79 7.40
CA MET A 33 4.00 -7.20 8.38
C MET A 33 4.61 -7.35 9.77
N GLU A 34 5.75 -8.03 9.87
CA GLU A 34 6.46 -8.21 11.13
C GLU A 34 6.93 -6.89 11.73
N ALA A 35 7.44 -5.99 10.89
CA ALA A 35 7.99 -4.71 11.34
C ALA A 35 6.92 -3.80 11.96
N VAL A 36 5.68 -3.82 11.44
CA VAL A 36 4.61 -2.92 11.91
C VAL A 36 3.57 -3.63 12.77
N GLY A 37 3.64 -4.96 12.91
CA GLY A 37 2.68 -5.72 13.70
C GLY A 37 1.27 -5.79 13.11
N ALA A 38 1.15 -5.68 11.80
CA ALA A 38 -0.12 -5.79 11.09
C ALA A 38 0.01 -6.84 10.00
N TYR A 39 -0.93 -7.78 9.94
CA TYR A 39 -0.82 -8.98 9.11
C TYR A 39 -2.05 -9.20 8.25
N TRP A 40 -1.87 -9.82 7.09
CA TRP A 40 -2.94 -10.44 6.36
C TRP A 40 -3.37 -11.72 7.09
N PRO A 41 -4.63 -12.16 6.99
CA PRO A 41 -5.74 -11.52 6.25
C PRO A 41 -6.45 -10.40 7.01
N GLN A 42 -6.11 -10.14 8.27
CA GLN A 42 -6.79 -9.13 9.08
C GLN A 42 -6.72 -7.75 8.46
N ALA A 43 -5.58 -7.39 7.85
CA ALA A 43 -5.39 -6.09 7.22
C ALA A 43 -6.31 -5.85 6.01
N HIS A 44 -6.93 -6.90 5.45
CA HIS A 44 -7.90 -6.73 4.37
C HIS A 44 -9.23 -6.15 4.84
N SER A 45 -9.57 -6.31 6.11
CA SER A 45 -10.87 -5.90 6.64
C SER A 45 -10.80 -4.99 7.86
N ASP A 46 -9.63 -4.86 8.49
CA ASP A 46 -9.43 -3.96 9.64
C ASP A 46 -8.78 -2.67 9.14
N PRO A 47 -9.50 -1.52 9.15
CA PRO A 47 -8.92 -0.27 8.63
C PRO A 47 -7.65 0.17 9.35
N ALA A 48 -7.55 -0.03 10.65
CA ALA A 48 -6.36 0.37 11.40
C ALA A 48 -5.14 -0.48 11.01
N ALA A 49 -5.32 -1.80 10.88
CA ALA A 49 -4.26 -2.69 10.43
C ALA A 49 -3.87 -2.41 8.98
N MET A 50 -4.85 -2.15 8.13
CA MET A 50 -4.61 -1.78 6.72
C MET A 50 -3.78 -0.51 6.62
N ALA A 51 -4.13 0.52 7.41
CA ALA A 51 -3.39 1.77 7.41
C ALA A 51 -1.95 1.59 7.88
N ARG A 52 -1.74 0.84 8.95
CA ARG A 52 -0.38 0.56 9.45
C ARG A 52 0.46 -0.18 8.41
N LEU A 53 -0.10 -1.22 7.82
CA LEU A 53 0.63 -2.03 6.83
C LEU A 53 0.85 -1.24 5.54
N GLY A 54 -0.14 -0.49 5.09
CA GLY A 54 -0.01 0.36 3.90
C GLY A 54 1.06 1.42 4.05
N CYS A 55 1.12 2.08 5.21
CA CYS A 55 2.11 3.11 5.47
C CYS A 55 3.52 2.55 5.72
N ALA A 56 3.66 1.24 5.93
CA ALA A 56 4.97 0.64 6.17
C ALA A 56 5.97 0.94 5.05
N GLN A 57 5.51 0.98 3.82
CA GLN A 57 6.39 1.26 2.68
C GLN A 57 7.01 2.66 2.77
N ALA A 58 6.21 3.65 3.15
CA ALA A 58 6.71 5.00 3.31
C ALA A 58 7.62 5.13 4.54
N GLU A 59 7.24 4.51 5.65
CA GLU A 59 7.99 4.61 6.90
C GLU A 59 9.31 3.84 6.86
N LEU A 60 9.33 2.64 6.26
CA LEU A 60 10.52 1.79 6.25
C LEU A 60 11.46 2.09 5.10
N PHE A 61 10.94 2.49 3.95
CA PHE A 61 11.74 2.64 2.73
C PHE A 61 11.71 4.05 2.14
N GLY A 62 10.92 4.96 2.70
CA GLY A 62 10.82 6.31 2.19
C GLY A 62 10.10 6.44 0.86
N PHE A 63 9.28 5.47 0.47
CA PHE A 63 8.47 5.60 -0.73
C PHE A 63 7.50 6.77 -0.62
N GLU A 64 7.24 7.42 -1.73
CA GLU A 64 6.49 8.68 -1.76
C GLU A 64 5.01 8.49 -2.06
N SER A 65 4.55 7.26 -2.08
CA SER A 65 3.13 6.92 -2.13
C SER A 65 2.86 5.63 -1.38
N VAL A 66 1.63 5.44 -0.97
CA VAL A 66 1.14 4.17 -0.42
C VAL A 66 -0.12 3.79 -1.17
N ARG A 67 -0.42 2.49 -1.21
CA ARG A 67 -1.63 2.01 -1.84
C ARG A 67 -2.34 0.99 -0.98
N VAL A 68 -3.63 1.19 -0.83
CA VAL A 68 -4.56 0.26 -0.19
C VAL A 68 -5.82 0.17 -1.04
N PRO A 69 -6.62 -0.88 -0.95
CA PRO A 69 -6.38 -2.11 -0.18
C PRO A 69 -5.37 -3.05 -0.87
N PHE A 70 -5.02 -4.13 -0.19
CA PHE A 70 -4.11 -5.14 -0.74
C PHE A 70 -4.84 -6.22 -1.53
N ASP A 71 -6.13 -6.38 -1.30
CA ASP A 71 -6.97 -7.40 -1.89
C ASP A 71 -7.61 -6.91 -3.18
N ILE A 72 -7.19 -7.48 -4.31
CA ILE A 72 -7.73 -7.13 -5.63
C ILE A 72 -9.12 -7.71 -5.86
N THR A 73 -9.61 -8.59 -4.98
CA THR A 73 -10.91 -9.25 -5.12
C THR A 73 -12.03 -8.57 -4.32
N ALA A 74 -11.74 -7.46 -3.64
CA ALA A 74 -12.69 -6.79 -2.76
C ALA A 74 -14.00 -6.43 -3.47
N GLU A 75 -13.91 -5.89 -4.68
CA GLU A 75 -15.09 -5.52 -5.46
C GLU A 75 -15.90 -6.73 -5.87
N ALA A 76 -15.25 -7.81 -6.31
CA ALA A 76 -15.92 -9.05 -6.67
C ALA A 76 -16.62 -9.69 -5.46
N GLU A 77 -15.98 -9.65 -4.30
CA GLU A 77 -16.59 -10.16 -3.06
C GLU A 77 -17.86 -9.38 -2.72
N ARG A 78 -17.83 -8.05 -2.84
CA ARG A 78 -18.99 -7.20 -2.59
C ARG A 78 -20.14 -7.47 -3.56
N LEU A 79 -19.83 -7.98 -4.75
CA LEU A 79 -20.82 -8.35 -5.74
C LEU A 79 -21.33 -9.81 -5.59
N GLY A 80 -20.89 -10.51 -4.56
CA GLY A 80 -21.37 -11.83 -4.22
C GLY A 80 -20.46 -12.99 -4.59
N CYS A 81 -19.25 -12.73 -5.09
CA CYS A 81 -18.31 -13.80 -5.37
C CYS A 81 -17.72 -14.37 -4.08
N GLY A 82 -17.49 -15.69 -4.06
CA GLY A 82 -16.79 -16.32 -2.96
C GLY A 82 -15.30 -16.01 -3.03
N VAL A 83 -14.71 -15.62 -1.90
CA VAL A 83 -13.30 -15.25 -1.83
C VAL A 83 -12.65 -15.92 -0.63
N ASP A 84 -11.50 -16.56 -0.86
CA ASP A 84 -10.64 -17.08 0.20
C ASP A 84 -9.42 -16.17 0.30
N LEU A 85 -9.32 -15.44 1.41
CA LEU A 85 -8.23 -14.46 1.61
C LEU A 85 -6.90 -15.12 2.01
N GLY A 86 -6.92 -16.42 2.30
CA GLY A 86 -5.68 -17.13 2.62
C GLY A 86 -5.08 -16.75 3.96
N THR A 87 -3.75 -16.78 4.02
CA THR A 87 -2.96 -16.46 5.20
C THR A 87 -1.88 -15.43 4.81
N GLU A 88 -0.98 -15.10 5.76
CA GLU A 88 0.13 -14.18 5.49
C GLU A 88 1.22 -14.77 4.59
N LYS A 89 1.16 -16.04 4.28
CA LYS A 89 2.16 -16.71 3.43
C LYS A 89 1.58 -17.19 2.11
#